data_81af2a5e20042f4d1365c01a56494cd7
#
_entry.id   81af2a5e20042f4d1365c01a56494cd7
#
_cell.length_a   1.000
_cell.length_b   1.000
_cell.length_c   1.000
_cell.angle_alpha   90.00
_cell.angle_beta   90.00
_cell.angle_gamma   90.00
#
_symmetry.space_group_name_H-M   'P 1'
#
loop_
_entity.id
_entity.type
_entity.pdbx_description
1 polymer ?
#
loop_
_entity_poly.entity_id
_entity_poly.type
_entity_poly.pdbx_seq_one_letter_code
_entity_poly.pdbx_strand_id
1 'polypeptide(L)'
;MASLYIHINKINNKKYVGISSYTDPSTRWGKDGSGYKNSFFYENGILPYGWDCFEHKVLLPDIDLDTAQQLEARIIKTLNLTNNDYGYNESEGVNIKQSDTLDTLTNNLLSKIKAPDIDDLTLFESNYQYRTTMYKLSMLLWIWNENKLNTDLDCQRGYVWTEDRQQGLWDTLLFGHRIPEVHAIRAANASLDVMDGKQRITTLMNILNNITPCKKAYNSEKLSPLFKNLGNNIYFKDLPEKLQNKLLDTEIPVAEYWDISDEDMVTLFRKLNAGAQLSEFSKGIANHINIRTRFTRAFTQPEHNTLTKFFSENDITKSEDEKFLIRLAIMLKTSLNCDCQPREMEQYYGDFTTPELLKYQKIIFDYLNKIEDYINLLNFGSKKSYFPIISYIVITENLTNEEIKTFFTKISEQRYPGRGGDLGNREINNRYNILMNLLKEIRE
;
A
#
# COMPACT_ATOMS: atom_id res chain seq x y z
N MET A 1 9.43 -50.18 6.00
CA MET A 1 9.84 -49.07 6.87
C MET A 1 9.48 -47.76 6.19
N ALA A 2 9.11 -46.77 6.93
CA ALA A 2 8.79 -45.44 6.45
C ALA A 2 9.35 -44.41 7.40
N SER A 3 9.57 -43.15 6.92
CA SER A 3 9.96 -42.03 7.73
C SER A 3 8.86 -40.96 7.76
N LEU A 4 8.51 -40.47 8.92
CA LEU A 4 7.60 -39.35 9.13
C LEU A 4 8.40 -38.05 9.16
N TYR A 5 7.99 -37.05 8.39
CA TYR A 5 8.70 -35.77 8.29
C TYR A 5 7.72 -34.58 8.28
N ILE A 6 8.28 -33.39 8.51
CA ILE A 6 7.55 -32.13 8.47
C ILE A 6 8.34 -31.07 7.72
N HIS A 7 7.67 -30.23 6.96
CA HIS A 7 8.19 -28.99 6.41
C HIS A 7 7.48 -27.82 7.06
N ILE A 8 8.24 -26.84 7.56
CA ILE A 8 7.73 -25.67 8.24
C ILE A 8 8.14 -24.43 7.45
N ASN A 9 7.20 -23.67 6.98
CA ASN A 9 7.47 -22.40 6.32
C ASN A 9 7.96 -21.37 7.34
N LYS A 10 9.19 -20.91 7.23
CA LYS A 10 9.83 -19.94 8.14
C LYS A 10 9.18 -18.55 8.10
N ILE A 11 8.44 -18.22 7.02
CA ILE A 11 7.84 -16.90 6.82
C ILE A 11 6.46 -16.81 7.49
N ASN A 12 5.59 -17.85 7.29
CA ASN A 12 4.21 -17.82 7.74
C ASN A 12 3.85 -18.90 8.77
N ASN A 13 4.82 -19.73 9.16
CA ASN A 13 4.69 -20.85 10.09
C ASN A 13 3.69 -21.94 9.69
N LYS A 14 3.20 -21.95 8.43
CA LYS A 14 2.36 -23.04 7.92
C LYS A 14 3.19 -24.31 7.73
N LYS A 15 2.54 -25.46 7.91
CA LYS A 15 3.23 -26.76 7.96
C LYS A 15 2.66 -27.72 6.94
N TYR A 16 3.54 -28.60 6.47
CA TYR A 16 3.19 -29.78 5.70
C TYR A 16 3.78 -31.01 6.39
N VAL A 17 2.97 -32.01 6.66
CA VAL A 17 3.42 -33.29 7.23
C VAL A 17 3.24 -34.38 6.17
N GLY A 18 4.22 -35.28 6.07
CA GLY A 18 4.21 -36.37 5.10
C GLY A 18 5.02 -37.56 5.54
N ILE A 19 4.85 -38.64 4.80
CA ILE A 19 5.61 -39.88 4.99
C ILE A 19 6.42 -40.21 3.72
N SER A 20 7.52 -40.89 3.90
CA SER A 20 8.37 -41.41 2.82
C SER A 20 8.77 -42.84 3.07
N SER A 21 8.66 -43.66 2.05
CA SER A 21 9.17 -45.04 2.07
C SER A 21 10.64 -45.17 1.63
N TYR A 22 11.28 -44.06 1.25
CA TYR A 22 12.71 -44.05 0.91
C TYR A 22 13.55 -44.07 2.19
N THR A 23 14.69 -44.77 2.13
CA THR A 23 15.68 -44.80 3.23
C THR A 23 16.14 -43.37 3.59
N ASP A 24 16.34 -42.52 2.58
CA ASP A 24 16.52 -41.09 2.78
C ASP A 24 15.28 -40.34 2.35
N PRO A 25 14.53 -39.73 3.29
CA PRO A 25 13.31 -39.00 2.97
C PRO A 25 13.54 -37.83 2.00
N SER A 26 14.74 -37.26 1.91
CA SER A 26 15.07 -36.17 0.99
C SER A 26 14.95 -36.60 -0.49
N THR A 27 15.04 -37.88 -0.78
CA THR A 27 14.78 -38.44 -2.11
C THR A 27 13.35 -38.18 -2.56
N ARG A 28 12.38 -38.19 -1.62
CA ARG A 28 10.95 -37.87 -1.89
C ARG A 28 10.76 -36.39 -2.23
N TRP A 29 11.52 -35.52 -1.61
CA TRP A 29 11.34 -34.07 -1.74
C TRP A 29 11.96 -33.50 -3.00
N GLY A 30 13.08 -34.09 -3.48
CA GLY A 30 13.96 -33.49 -4.47
C GLY A 30 14.78 -32.34 -3.88
N LYS A 31 15.79 -31.85 -4.60
CA LYS A 31 16.70 -30.80 -4.14
C LYS A 31 16.03 -29.44 -3.93
N ASP A 32 14.93 -29.19 -4.63
CA ASP A 32 14.23 -27.91 -4.73
C ASP A 32 12.71 -28.03 -4.45
N GLY A 33 12.30 -29.13 -3.80
CA GLY A 33 10.90 -29.42 -3.58
C GLY A 33 10.15 -29.97 -4.82
N SER A 34 10.90 -30.29 -5.89
CA SER A 34 10.33 -30.78 -7.16
C SER A 34 9.55 -32.11 -7.03
N GLY A 35 9.77 -32.85 -5.95
CA GLY A 35 9.01 -34.06 -5.62
C GLY A 35 7.52 -33.78 -5.29
N TYR A 36 7.14 -32.52 -5.10
CA TYR A 36 5.78 -32.07 -4.81
C TYR A 36 5.09 -31.38 -5.99
N LYS A 37 5.69 -31.33 -7.18
CA LYS A 37 5.06 -30.74 -8.37
C LYS A 37 3.63 -31.25 -8.54
N ASN A 38 2.71 -30.34 -8.86
CA ASN A 38 1.27 -30.60 -9.02
C ASN A 38 0.52 -30.94 -7.71
N SER A 39 1.08 -30.64 -6.53
CA SER A 39 0.36 -30.73 -5.26
C SER A 39 0.00 -29.34 -4.73
N PHE A 40 -1.02 -29.29 -3.87
CA PHE A 40 -1.40 -28.04 -3.18
C PHE A 40 -0.23 -27.41 -2.41
N PHE A 41 0.61 -28.26 -1.78
CA PHE A 41 1.81 -27.79 -1.09
C PHE A 41 2.81 -27.12 -2.04
N TYR A 42 2.97 -27.65 -3.26
CA TYR A 42 3.85 -27.01 -4.24
C TYR A 42 3.30 -25.65 -4.70
N GLU A 43 2.02 -25.60 -5.06
CA GLU A 43 1.40 -24.40 -5.62
C GLU A 43 1.24 -23.27 -4.60
N ASN A 44 0.88 -23.61 -3.34
CA ASN A 44 0.57 -22.62 -2.30
C ASN A 44 1.69 -22.42 -1.27
N GLY A 45 2.69 -23.27 -1.27
CA GLY A 45 3.82 -23.22 -0.36
C GLY A 45 5.14 -22.99 -1.11
N ILE A 46 5.58 -23.97 -1.91
CA ILE A 46 6.92 -23.93 -2.49
C ILE A 46 7.06 -22.88 -3.58
N LEU A 47 6.10 -22.77 -4.48
CA LEU A 47 6.13 -21.83 -5.60
C LEU A 47 6.14 -20.35 -5.16
N PRO A 48 5.31 -19.91 -4.19
CA PRO A 48 5.30 -18.52 -3.74
C PRO A 48 6.47 -18.13 -2.85
N TYR A 49 7.03 -19.07 -2.05
CA TYR A 49 8.01 -18.74 -1.01
C TYR A 49 9.43 -19.26 -1.31
N GLY A 50 9.58 -20.25 -2.21
CA GLY A 50 10.83 -20.96 -2.46
C GLY A 50 11.08 -22.10 -1.47
N TRP A 51 11.79 -23.15 -1.93
CA TRP A 51 12.10 -24.34 -1.10
C TRP A 51 12.98 -24.00 0.10
N ASP A 52 13.93 -23.08 -0.05
CA ASP A 52 14.86 -22.67 1.01
C ASP A 52 14.18 -21.91 2.17
N CYS A 53 12.95 -21.41 1.94
CA CYS A 53 12.13 -20.81 2.98
C CYS A 53 11.49 -21.82 3.93
N PHE A 54 11.68 -23.12 3.69
CA PHE A 54 11.16 -24.17 4.56
C PHE A 54 12.27 -24.75 5.43
N GLU A 55 11.94 -25.05 6.67
CA GLU A 55 12.67 -25.95 7.53
C GLU A 55 12.21 -27.38 7.27
N HIS A 56 13.13 -28.32 7.10
CA HIS A 56 12.85 -29.70 6.77
C HIS A 56 13.33 -30.60 7.92
N LYS A 57 12.38 -31.26 8.61
CA LYS A 57 12.69 -32.12 9.75
C LYS A 57 12.16 -33.53 9.56
N VAL A 58 13.00 -34.54 9.78
CA VAL A 58 12.56 -35.93 9.96
C VAL A 58 12.14 -36.08 11.42
N LEU A 59 10.86 -36.35 11.65
CA LEU A 59 10.29 -36.52 13.00
C LEU A 59 10.59 -37.89 13.57
N LEU A 60 10.41 -38.93 12.77
CA LEU A 60 10.71 -40.32 13.10
C LEU A 60 11.21 -41.07 11.85
N PRO A 61 12.43 -41.58 11.85
CA PRO A 61 12.93 -42.46 10.80
C PRO A 61 12.53 -43.95 11.08
N ASP A 62 12.55 -44.75 10.05
CA ASP A 62 12.53 -46.23 10.08
C ASP A 62 11.41 -46.85 10.93
N ILE A 63 10.19 -46.34 10.87
CA ILE A 63 8.99 -46.88 11.50
C ILE A 63 8.20 -47.73 10.50
N ASP A 64 7.31 -48.63 10.98
CA ASP A 64 6.42 -49.34 10.10
C ASP A 64 5.40 -48.39 9.42
N LEU A 65 4.93 -48.76 8.25
CA LEU A 65 4.10 -47.88 7.41
C LEU A 65 2.73 -47.58 8.07
N ASP A 66 2.10 -48.53 8.76
CA ASP A 66 0.79 -48.29 9.41
C ASP A 66 0.97 -47.29 10.56
N THR A 67 2.01 -47.44 11.37
CA THR A 67 2.38 -46.48 12.42
C THR A 67 2.66 -45.07 11.84
N ALA A 68 3.44 -44.99 10.75
CA ALA A 68 3.72 -43.71 10.10
C ALA A 68 2.45 -43.01 9.62
N GLN A 69 1.54 -43.74 8.95
CA GLN A 69 0.25 -43.21 8.47
C GLN A 69 -0.65 -42.75 9.62
N GLN A 70 -0.68 -43.51 10.70
CA GLN A 70 -1.49 -43.18 11.88
C GLN A 70 -0.96 -41.89 12.58
N LEU A 71 0.35 -41.75 12.68
CA LEU A 71 0.97 -40.56 13.28
C LEU A 71 0.81 -39.35 12.37
N GLU A 72 0.99 -39.48 11.05
CA GLU A 72 0.72 -38.45 10.06
C GLU A 72 -0.69 -37.88 10.20
N ALA A 73 -1.72 -38.79 10.14
CA ALA A 73 -3.13 -38.39 10.25
C ALA A 73 -3.44 -37.68 11.59
N ARG A 74 -2.87 -38.14 12.71
CA ARG A 74 -3.06 -37.54 14.02
C ARG A 74 -2.46 -36.11 14.08
N ILE A 75 -1.26 -35.96 13.56
CA ILE A 75 -0.58 -34.64 13.54
C ILE A 75 -1.32 -33.67 12.64
N ILE A 76 -1.72 -34.08 11.43
CA ILE A 76 -2.50 -33.26 10.49
C ILE A 76 -3.77 -32.77 11.16
N LYS A 77 -4.53 -33.66 11.79
CA LYS A 77 -5.78 -33.35 12.47
C LYS A 77 -5.57 -32.43 13.68
N THR A 78 -4.60 -32.73 14.54
CA THR A 78 -4.35 -31.97 15.78
C THR A 78 -3.85 -30.56 15.49
N LEU A 79 -3.05 -30.38 14.44
CA LEU A 79 -2.54 -29.07 14.01
C LEU A 79 -3.46 -28.40 12.99
N ASN A 80 -4.57 -29.02 12.57
CA ASN A 80 -5.53 -28.53 11.58
C ASN A 80 -4.86 -28.16 10.24
N LEU A 81 -3.95 -29.02 9.75
CA LEU A 81 -3.10 -28.70 8.60
C LEU A 81 -3.82 -28.80 7.24
N THR A 82 -5.05 -29.26 7.19
CA THR A 82 -5.93 -29.19 6.01
C THR A 82 -6.61 -27.82 5.86
N ASN A 83 -6.56 -26.99 6.90
CA ASN A 83 -7.00 -25.60 6.82
C ASN A 83 -5.86 -24.73 6.27
N ASN A 84 -6.14 -23.98 5.21
CA ASN A 84 -5.17 -23.13 4.51
C ASN A 84 -4.52 -22.05 5.41
N ASP A 85 -5.09 -21.73 6.55
CA ASP A 85 -4.48 -20.78 7.50
C ASP A 85 -3.33 -21.40 8.29
N TYR A 86 -3.28 -22.72 8.44
CA TYR A 86 -2.34 -23.43 9.31
C TYR A 86 -1.40 -24.41 8.58
N GLY A 87 -1.82 -24.92 7.42
CA GLY A 87 -1.09 -25.99 6.73
C GLY A 87 -1.24 -26.04 5.24
N TYR A 88 -0.56 -27.04 4.66
CA TYR A 88 -0.52 -27.33 3.23
C TYR A 88 -0.95 -28.77 2.91
N ASN A 89 -1.54 -29.51 3.86
CA ASN A 89 -2.05 -30.85 3.61
C ASN A 89 -3.45 -30.83 2.97
N GLU A 90 -3.69 -31.66 1.97
CA GLU A 90 -4.97 -31.70 1.22
C GLU A 90 -6.00 -32.62 1.87
N SER A 91 -5.55 -33.56 2.70
CA SER A 91 -6.42 -34.51 3.39
C SER A 91 -5.94 -34.83 4.79
N GLU A 92 -6.83 -35.34 5.64
CA GLU A 92 -6.48 -35.80 7.00
C GLU A 92 -5.74 -37.15 6.99
N GLY A 93 -5.57 -37.80 5.84
CA GLY A 93 -4.91 -39.09 5.73
C GLY A 93 -5.85 -40.27 6.05
N VAL A 94 -5.32 -41.30 6.73
CA VAL A 94 -6.06 -42.51 7.08
C VAL A 94 -6.98 -42.33 8.29
N ASN A 95 -7.99 -43.23 8.44
CA ASN A 95 -8.84 -43.26 9.64
C ASN A 95 -7.99 -43.53 10.90
N ILE A 96 -8.13 -42.66 11.89
CA ILE A 96 -7.39 -42.74 13.15
C ILE A 96 -7.91 -43.90 14.01
N LYS A 97 -7.04 -44.88 14.34
CA LYS A 97 -7.31 -45.97 15.25
C LYS A 97 -7.11 -45.50 16.70
N GLN A 98 -7.96 -45.98 17.65
CA GLN A 98 -7.70 -45.72 19.07
C GLN A 98 -6.47 -46.49 19.55
N SER A 99 -5.49 -45.76 20.15
CA SER A 99 -4.26 -46.33 20.70
C SER A 99 -3.55 -45.37 21.62
N ASP A 100 -3.48 -45.70 22.92
CA ASP A 100 -2.80 -44.91 23.93
C ASP A 100 -1.31 -44.69 23.62
N THR A 101 -0.67 -45.70 23.01
CA THR A 101 0.75 -45.60 22.59
C THR A 101 0.93 -44.59 21.48
N LEU A 102 0.05 -44.58 20.44
CA LEU A 102 0.12 -43.62 19.35
C LEU A 102 -0.25 -42.23 19.82
N ASP A 103 -1.17 -42.08 20.78
CA ASP A 103 -1.52 -40.79 21.38
C ASP A 103 -0.35 -40.20 22.18
N THR A 104 0.36 -41.07 22.93
CA THR A 104 1.57 -40.65 23.66
C THR A 104 2.70 -40.24 22.70
N LEU A 105 2.95 -41.03 21.63
CA LEU A 105 3.94 -40.68 20.61
C LEU A 105 3.56 -39.39 19.87
N THR A 106 2.29 -39.22 19.51
CA THR A 106 1.79 -37.99 18.87
C THR A 106 2.04 -36.76 19.75
N ASN A 107 1.69 -36.85 21.04
CA ASN A 107 1.91 -35.75 21.99
C ASN A 107 3.40 -35.39 22.13
N ASN A 108 4.28 -36.39 22.17
CA ASN A 108 5.73 -36.18 22.20
C ASN A 108 6.25 -35.51 20.91
N LEU A 109 5.72 -35.87 19.74
CA LEU A 109 6.07 -35.23 18.47
C LEU A 109 5.52 -33.81 18.39
N LEU A 110 4.28 -33.61 18.83
CA LEU A 110 3.67 -32.29 18.86
C LEU A 110 4.41 -31.32 19.80
N SER A 111 4.94 -31.81 20.93
CA SER A 111 5.76 -30.96 21.79
C SER A 111 7.04 -30.48 21.09
N LYS A 112 7.64 -31.31 20.25
CA LYS A 112 8.83 -30.96 19.43
C LYS A 112 8.48 -30.04 18.25
N ILE A 113 7.25 -30.12 17.73
CA ILE A 113 6.77 -29.28 16.59
C ILE A 113 6.27 -27.92 17.07
N LYS A 114 5.66 -27.86 18.27
CA LYS A 114 5.02 -26.63 18.81
C LYS A 114 5.99 -25.63 19.41
N ALA A 115 7.19 -26.05 19.72
CA ALA A 115 8.23 -25.11 20.13
C ALA A 115 8.97 -24.62 18.89
N PRO A 116 8.79 -23.38 18.40
CA PRO A 116 9.92 -22.69 17.85
C PRO A 116 10.97 -22.70 18.97
N ASP A 117 12.23 -22.86 18.61
CA ASP A 117 13.33 -22.76 19.57
C ASP A 117 13.27 -21.30 20.09
N ILE A 118 12.57 -21.12 21.23
CA ILE A 118 12.32 -19.79 21.83
C ILE A 118 13.65 -19.22 22.38
N ASP A 119 14.72 -20.00 22.37
CA ASP A 119 16.05 -19.53 22.70
C ASP A 119 16.65 -18.60 21.62
N ASP A 120 16.09 -18.59 20.40
CA ASP A 120 16.46 -17.59 19.39
C ASP A 120 15.53 -16.36 19.47
N LEU A 121 15.79 -15.51 20.45
CA LEU A 121 15.09 -14.23 20.61
C LEU A 121 15.31 -13.27 19.44
N THR A 122 16.28 -13.53 18.57
CA THR A 122 16.53 -12.71 17.37
C THR A 122 15.36 -12.73 16.39
N LEU A 123 14.51 -13.78 16.43
CA LEU A 123 13.26 -13.85 15.66
C LEU A 123 12.24 -12.77 16.04
N PHE A 124 12.40 -12.17 17.23
CA PHE A 124 11.51 -11.13 17.77
C PHE A 124 12.16 -9.74 17.81
N GLU A 125 13.39 -9.63 17.33
CA GLU A 125 14.09 -8.35 17.24
C GLU A 125 13.71 -7.65 15.92
N SER A 126 13.50 -6.34 16.01
CA SER A 126 13.35 -5.53 14.81
C SER A 126 14.70 -5.43 14.09
N ASN A 127 14.70 -5.58 12.77
CA ASN A 127 15.92 -5.45 11.93
C ASN A 127 16.39 -4.00 11.78
N TYR A 128 15.74 -3.05 12.46
CA TYR A 128 16.04 -1.63 12.41
C TYR A 128 16.19 -1.04 13.80
N GLN A 129 16.93 0.06 13.88
CA GLN A 129 17.10 0.80 15.13
C GLN A 129 16.19 2.03 15.15
N TYR A 130 15.78 2.46 16.33
CA TYR A 130 15.02 3.69 16.48
C TYR A 130 15.31 4.35 17.83
N ARG A 131 15.08 5.66 17.90
CA ARG A 131 15.04 6.44 19.14
C ARG A 131 14.05 7.59 19.01
N THR A 132 13.48 8.04 20.11
CA THR A 132 12.71 9.28 20.14
C THR A 132 13.59 10.43 20.61
N THR A 133 13.67 11.48 19.76
CA THR A 133 14.39 12.71 20.05
C THR A 133 13.39 13.86 20.15
N MET A 134 13.54 14.73 21.16
CA MET A 134 12.75 15.95 21.30
C MET A 134 13.38 17.05 20.46
N TYR A 135 12.68 17.50 19.40
CA TYR A 135 13.12 18.56 18.53
C TYR A 135 12.38 19.87 18.83
N LYS A 136 13.10 20.95 19.10
CA LYS A 136 12.49 22.27 19.10
C LYS A 136 11.99 22.64 17.71
N LEU A 137 10.86 23.35 17.62
CA LEU A 137 10.33 23.82 16.34
C LEU A 137 11.33 24.70 15.59
N SER A 138 12.15 25.51 16.29
CA SER A 138 13.25 26.26 15.69
C SER A 138 14.24 25.36 14.93
N MET A 139 14.57 24.19 15.49
CA MET A 139 15.48 23.24 14.84
C MET A 139 14.82 22.56 13.65
N LEU A 140 13.56 22.13 13.77
CA LEU A 140 12.82 21.56 12.65
C LEU A 140 12.65 22.55 11.51
N LEU A 141 12.41 23.84 11.82
CA LEU A 141 12.35 24.92 10.82
C LEU A 141 13.69 25.09 10.09
N TRP A 142 14.80 25.02 10.82
CA TRP A 142 16.11 25.08 10.21
C TRP A 142 16.36 23.89 9.28
N ILE A 143 16.06 22.64 9.72
CA ILE A 143 16.20 21.42 8.92
C ILE A 143 15.32 21.50 7.65
N TRP A 144 14.10 22.06 7.77
CA TRP A 144 13.19 22.30 6.64
C TRP A 144 13.79 23.28 5.62
N ASN A 145 14.31 24.42 6.08
CA ASN A 145 14.88 25.45 5.21
C ASN A 145 16.17 24.98 4.52
N GLU A 146 16.89 24.03 5.12
CA GLU A 146 18.04 23.35 4.50
C GLU A 146 17.63 22.22 3.53
N ASN A 147 16.34 22.03 3.25
CA ASN A 147 15.79 20.92 2.44
C ASN A 147 16.19 19.53 2.95
N LYS A 148 16.34 19.38 4.27
CA LYS A 148 16.71 18.13 4.95
C LYS A 148 15.54 17.50 5.72
N LEU A 149 14.34 18.07 5.67
CA LEU A 149 13.12 17.53 6.22
C LEU A 149 12.17 17.22 5.06
N ASN A 150 12.20 15.97 4.61
CA ASN A 150 11.39 15.52 3.48
C ASN A 150 10.05 14.99 3.98
N THR A 151 8.96 15.51 3.42
CA THR A 151 7.59 15.07 3.72
C THR A 151 6.91 14.40 2.52
N ASP A 152 7.66 14.10 1.46
CA ASP A 152 7.10 13.54 0.22
C ASP A 152 7.64 12.14 -0.07
N LEU A 153 7.32 11.20 0.82
CA LEU A 153 7.61 9.79 0.61
C LEU A 153 6.59 9.13 -0.33
N ASP A 154 7.05 8.16 -1.08
CA ASP A 154 6.26 7.42 -2.08
C ASP A 154 5.03 6.71 -1.51
N CYS A 155 5.10 6.28 -0.25
CA CYS A 155 4.00 5.62 0.45
C CYS A 155 2.92 6.59 0.96
N GLN A 156 3.13 7.91 0.88
CA GLN A 156 2.25 8.90 1.48
C GLN A 156 1.40 9.63 0.42
N ARG A 157 0.17 9.99 0.84
CA ARG A 157 -0.68 10.90 0.08
C ARG A 157 -0.16 12.35 0.17
N GLY A 158 -0.60 13.19 -0.75
CA GLY A 158 -0.35 14.64 -0.73
C GLY A 158 -0.82 15.34 0.56
N TYR A 159 -0.58 16.65 0.65
CA TYR A 159 -1.10 17.45 1.75
C TYR A 159 -2.63 17.63 1.60
N VAL A 160 -3.40 17.20 2.63
CA VAL A 160 -4.86 17.13 2.56
C VAL A 160 -5.59 17.78 3.75
N TRP A 161 -4.88 18.39 4.68
CA TRP A 161 -5.51 19.01 5.84
C TRP A 161 -6.37 20.20 5.43
N THR A 162 -7.64 20.13 5.83
CA THR A 162 -8.58 21.26 5.72
C THR A 162 -8.15 22.41 6.62
N GLU A 163 -8.65 23.60 6.32
CA GLU A 163 -8.39 24.79 7.11
C GLU A 163 -8.72 24.59 8.60
N ASP A 164 -9.84 23.96 8.90
CA ASP A 164 -10.27 23.62 10.25
C ASP A 164 -9.21 22.85 11.06
N ARG A 165 -8.59 21.83 10.43
CA ARG A 165 -7.50 21.08 11.06
C ARG A 165 -6.22 21.90 11.24
N GLN A 166 -5.92 22.78 10.29
CA GLN A 166 -4.77 23.70 10.39
C GLN A 166 -4.97 24.66 11.55
N GLN A 167 -6.19 25.19 11.73
CA GLN A 167 -6.53 26.07 12.85
C GLN A 167 -6.51 25.34 14.19
N GLY A 168 -6.91 24.06 14.23
CA GLY A 168 -6.77 23.23 15.44
C GLY A 168 -5.30 23.04 15.86
N LEU A 169 -4.37 23.02 14.90
CA LEU A 169 -2.94 22.99 15.23
C LEU A 169 -2.40 24.32 15.75
N TRP A 170 -2.89 25.46 15.22
CA TRP A 170 -2.63 26.78 15.79
C TRP A 170 -3.05 26.85 17.26
N ASP A 171 -4.25 26.35 17.56
CA ASP A 171 -4.78 26.30 18.93
C ASP A 171 -3.87 25.44 19.82
N THR A 172 -3.45 24.28 19.34
CA THR A 172 -2.52 23.37 20.01
C THR A 172 -1.21 24.06 20.39
N LEU A 173 -0.63 24.83 19.44
CA LEU A 173 0.62 25.56 19.66
C LEU A 173 0.45 26.70 20.67
N LEU A 174 -0.56 27.55 20.50
CA LEU A 174 -0.77 28.75 21.30
C LEU A 174 -1.06 28.39 22.78
N PHE A 175 -1.81 27.32 23.00
CA PHE A 175 -2.13 26.85 24.35
C PHE A 175 -1.08 25.89 24.95
N GLY A 176 -0.06 25.50 24.17
CA GLY A 176 0.99 24.59 24.63
C GLY A 176 0.51 23.16 24.84
N HIS A 177 -0.49 22.72 24.08
CA HIS A 177 -0.91 21.33 24.09
C HIS A 177 0.13 20.43 23.42
N ARG A 178 0.15 19.15 23.85
CA ARG A 178 1.10 18.18 23.30
C ARG A 178 0.78 17.91 21.82
N ILE A 179 1.80 18.02 20.98
CA ILE A 179 1.75 17.57 19.60
C ILE A 179 2.12 16.08 19.56
N PRO A 180 1.32 15.22 18.89
CA PRO A 180 1.62 13.80 18.78
C PRO A 180 2.96 13.55 18.11
N GLU A 181 3.59 12.43 18.45
CA GLU A 181 4.88 11.99 17.90
C GLU A 181 4.88 11.91 16.38
N VAL A 182 5.98 12.33 15.77
CA VAL A 182 6.25 12.22 14.35
C VAL A 182 7.22 11.07 14.14
N HIS A 183 7.03 10.27 13.09
CA HIS A 183 7.91 9.16 12.76
C HIS A 183 8.67 9.47 11.47
N ALA A 184 9.99 9.40 11.51
CA ALA A 184 10.86 9.75 10.39
C ALA A 184 12.04 8.79 10.23
N ILE A 185 12.43 8.48 9.00
CA ILE A 185 13.67 7.77 8.70
C ILE A 185 14.80 8.78 8.69
N ARG A 186 15.88 8.46 9.40
CA ARG A 186 17.10 9.26 9.38
C ARG A 186 18.04 8.71 8.33
N ALA A 187 18.24 9.47 7.27
CA ALA A 187 19.20 9.11 6.23
C ALA A 187 20.65 9.43 6.65
N ALA A 188 21.62 8.83 5.94
CA ALA A 188 23.04 8.99 6.21
C ALA A 188 23.53 10.45 6.14
N ASN A 189 22.90 11.30 5.31
CA ASN A 189 23.18 12.73 5.21
C ASN A 189 22.52 13.58 6.31
N ALA A 190 21.99 12.94 7.35
CA ALA A 190 21.24 13.53 8.46
C ALA A 190 19.91 14.19 8.06
N SER A 191 19.37 13.92 6.86
CA SER A 191 17.99 14.30 6.52
C SER A 191 16.98 13.40 7.26
N LEU A 192 15.77 13.93 7.42
CA LEU A 192 14.63 13.26 8.05
C LEU A 192 13.53 13.07 7.00
N ASP A 193 13.25 11.84 6.66
CA ASP A 193 12.17 11.45 5.75
C ASP A 193 10.93 11.07 6.56
N VAL A 194 9.95 11.95 6.64
CA VAL A 194 8.77 11.82 7.52
C VAL A 194 7.84 10.72 7.04
N MET A 195 7.67 9.63 7.80
CA MET A 195 6.77 8.52 7.52
C MET A 195 5.36 8.75 8.05
N ASP A 196 5.22 9.25 9.29
CA ASP A 196 3.93 9.68 9.84
C ASP A 196 4.08 11.05 10.47
N GLY A 197 3.00 11.84 10.39
CA GLY A 197 2.98 13.23 10.83
C GLY A 197 3.22 14.24 9.71
N LYS A 198 3.29 13.84 8.44
CA LYS A 198 3.43 14.74 7.27
C LYS A 198 2.53 15.96 7.37
N GLN A 199 1.23 15.75 7.60
CA GLN A 199 0.25 16.83 7.65
C GLN A 199 0.56 17.84 8.79
N ARG A 200 0.97 17.32 9.95
CA ARG A 200 1.35 18.12 11.11
C ARG A 200 2.62 18.94 10.83
N ILE A 201 3.68 18.29 10.37
CA ILE A 201 4.95 18.95 10.05
C ILE A 201 4.76 20.00 8.97
N THR A 202 4.10 19.67 7.85
CA THR A 202 3.87 20.64 6.77
C THR A 202 3.08 21.86 7.27
N THR A 203 2.04 21.64 8.10
CA THR A 203 1.27 22.75 8.67
C THR A 203 2.12 23.59 9.62
N LEU A 204 2.94 22.98 10.48
CA LEU A 204 3.84 23.69 11.38
C LEU A 204 4.83 24.55 10.60
N MET A 205 5.44 24.00 9.55
CA MET A 205 6.37 24.76 8.70
C MET A 205 5.66 25.89 7.96
N ASN A 206 4.45 25.66 7.46
CA ASN A 206 3.63 26.70 6.84
C ASN A 206 3.26 27.83 7.82
N ILE A 207 2.98 27.49 9.08
CA ILE A 207 2.74 28.47 10.14
C ILE A 207 4.00 29.32 10.37
N LEU A 208 5.14 28.70 10.61
CA LEU A 208 6.40 29.40 10.92
C LEU A 208 6.92 30.20 9.73
N ASN A 209 6.67 29.75 8.51
CA ASN A 209 7.03 30.47 7.26
C ASN A 209 5.98 31.50 6.84
N ASN A 210 4.99 31.82 7.67
CA ASN A 210 3.96 32.84 7.42
C ASN A 210 3.07 32.53 6.19
N ILE A 211 2.80 31.25 5.90
CA ILE A 211 1.92 30.79 4.83
C ILE A 211 0.50 30.59 5.38
N THR A 212 0.38 29.94 6.55
CA THR A 212 -0.89 29.63 7.18
C THR A 212 -1.16 30.58 8.36
N PRO A 213 -2.11 31.52 8.27
CA PRO A 213 -2.46 32.41 9.38
C PRO A 213 -3.35 31.72 10.42
N CYS A 214 -3.30 32.21 11.66
CA CYS A 214 -4.30 31.97 12.68
C CYS A 214 -5.53 32.83 12.37
N LYS A 215 -6.70 32.22 12.17
CA LYS A 215 -7.93 32.92 11.75
C LYS A 215 -8.93 33.02 12.88
N LYS A 216 -9.46 34.23 13.10
CA LYS A 216 -10.47 34.49 14.13
C LYS A 216 -11.73 33.62 14.00
N ALA A 217 -12.16 33.32 12.77
CA ALA A 217 -13.36 32.55 12.49
C ALA A 217 -13.35 31.11 13.06
N TYR A 218 -12.15 30.58 13.32
CA TYR A 218 -11.95 29.18 13.76
C TYR A 218 -11.48 29.06 15.21
N ASN A 219 -11.11 30.16 15.86
CA ASN A 219 -10.41 30.10 17.14
C ASN A 219 -11.28 30.58 18.31
N SER A 220 -10.94 30.04 19.49
CA SER A 220 -11.71 30.20 20.71
C SER A 220 -11.77 31.67 21.19
N GLU A 221 -12.79 31.99 22.01
CA GLU A 221 -12.93 33.28 22.68
C GLU A 221 -11.67 33.66 23.50
N LYS A 222 -10.91 32.67 23.99
CA LYS A 222 -9.66 32.88 24.74
C LYS A 222 -8.59 33.64 23.93
N LEU A 223 -8.61 33.54 22.60
CA LEU A 223 -7.71 34.27 21.70
C LEU A 223 -8.26 35.64 21.28
N SER A 224 -9.48 35.99 21.72
CA SER A 224 -10.11 37.28 21.43
C SER A 224 -9.22 38.50 21.69
N PRO A 225 -8.43 38.59 22.77
CA PRO A 225 -7.51 39.71 22.98
C PRO A 225 -6.44 39.81 21.89
N LEU A 226 -5.95 38.69 21.40
CA LEU A 226 -4.93 38.65 20.32
C LEU A 226 -5.51 39.21 19.02
N PHE A 227 -6.71 38.71 18.62
CA PHE A 227 -7.40 39.17 17.42
C PHE A 227 -7.84 40.66 17.48
N LYS A 228 -8.18 41.13 18.67
CA LYS A 228 -8.55 42.56 18.86
C LYS A 228 -7.39 43.49 18.54
N ASN A 229 -6.18 43.06 18.83
CA ASN A 229 -4.98 43.88 18.67
C ASN A 229 -4.30 43.66 17.30
N LEU A 230 -4.36 42.45 16.74
CA LEU A 230 -3.58 42.05 15.55
C LEU A 230 -4.44 41.80 14.30
N GLY A 231 -5.78 41.88 14.42
CA GLY A 231 -6.69 41.67 13.29
C GLY A 231 -7.21 40.26 13.17
N ASN A 232 -7.93 39.95 12.05
CA ASN A 232 -8.67 38.69 11.88
C ASN A 232 -7.81 37.52 11.36
N ASN A 233 -6.67 37.79 10.74
CA ASN A 233 -5.69 36.85 10.26
C ASN A 233 -4.32 37.21 10.83
N ILE A 234 -3.78 36.37 11.69
CA ILE A 234 -2.53 36.64 12.40
C ILE A 234 -1.49 35.63 11.90
N TYR A 235 -0.44 36.09 11.30
CA TYR A 235 0.70 35.27 10.90
C TYR A 235 1.70 35.16 12.05
N PHE A 236 2.58 34.17 11.99
CA PHE A 236 3.62 33.96 13.01
C PHE A 236 4.46 35.24 13.25
N LYS A 237 4.84 35.94 12.19
CA LYS A 237 5.60 37.21 12.26
C LYS A 237 4.86 38.32 12.98
N ASP A 238 3.54 38.31 13.01
CA ASP A 238 2.71 39.37 13.62
C ASP A 238 2.56 39.19 15.13
N LEU A 239 2.96 38.02 15.66
CA LEU A 239 2.89 37.71 17.09
C LEU A 239 3.93 38.53 17.88
N PRO A 240 3.64 38.86 19.14
CA PRO A 240 4.67 39.44 20.04
C PRO A 240 5.89 38.50 20.13
N GLU A 241 7.10 39.09 20.13
CA GLU A 241 8.36 38.33 20.14
C GLU A 241 8.42 37.28 21.24
N LYS A 242 7.94 37.57 22.44
CA LYS A 242 7.86 36.61 23.54
C LYS A 242 7.04 35.38 23.18
N LEU A 243 5.97 35.54 22.39
CA LEU A 243 5.11 34.43 21.95
C LEU A 243 5.76 33.67 20.79
N GLN A 244 6.40 34.38 19.85
CA GLN A 244 7.19 33.76 18.80
C GLN A 244 8.27 32.82 19.39
N ASN A 245 9.04 33.32 20.36
CA ASN A 245 10.07 32.53 21.03
C ASN A 245 9.49 31.31 21.76
N LYS A 246 8.35 31.49 22.45
CA LYS A 246 7.65 30.38 23.09
C LYS A 246 7.26 29.27 22.07
N LEU A 247 6.76 29.68 20.91
CA LEU A 247 6.39 28.70 19.85
C LEU A 247 7.62 28.01 19.26
N LEU A 248 8.69 28.74 19.00
CA LEU A 248 9.96 28.19 18.50
C LEU A 248 10.62 27.22 19.49
N ASP A 249 10.42 27.42 20.79
CA ASP A 249 10.92 26.54 21.84
C ASP A 249 10.01 25.30 22.09
N THR A 250 8.84 25.23 21.44
CA THR A 250 7.97 24.06 21.56
C THR A 250 8.68 22.81 21.06
N GLU A 251 8.66 21.75 21.88
CA GLU A 251 9.31 20.50 21.56
C GLU A 251 8.32 19.49 20.92
N ILE A 252 8.76 18.87 19.86
CA ILE A 252 8.04 17.84 19.11
C ILE A 252 8.80 16.53 19.28
N PRO A 253 8.17 15.45 19.78
CA PRO A 253 8.78 14.12 19.79
C PRO A 253 8.87 13.58 18.35
N VAL A 254 10.07 13.19 17.95
CA VAL A 254 10.33 12.55 16.65
C VAL A 254 10.96 11.18 16.90
N ALA A 255 10.27 10.11 16.53
CA ALA A 255 10.85 8.78 16.48
C ALA A 255 11.67 8.67 15.19
N GLU A 256 12.97 8.61 15.34
CA GLU A 256 13.93 8.47 14.24
C GLU A 256 14.26 6.99 14.06
N TYR A 257 14.16 6.51 12.81
CA TYR A 257 14.49 5.14 12.42
C TYR A 257 15.68 5.14 11.48
N TRP A 258 16.59 4.17 11.61
CA TRP A 258 17.71 3.97 10.70
C TRP A 258 17.99 2.49 10.52
N ASP A 259 18.75 2.14 9.47
CA ASP A 259 19.02 0.76 9.04
C ASP A 259 17.72 -0.03 8.74
N ILE A 260 16.65 0.66 8.32
CA ILE A 260 15.36 0.08 8.01
C ILE A 260 15.29 -0.30 6.53
N SER A 261 14.88 -1.54 6.24
CA SER A 261 14.62 -2.00 4.87
C SER A 261 13.34 -1.38 4.30
N ASP A 262 13.20 -1.35 2.98
CA ASP A 262 11.97 -0.87 2.32
C ASP A 262 10.73 -1.68 2.76
N GLU A 263 10.89 -2.98 2.99
CA GLU A 263 9.82 -3.88 3.44
C GLU A 263 9.39 -3.58 4.88
N ASP A 264 10.36 -3.39 5.78
CA ASP A 264 10.09 -3.02 7.17
C ASP A 264 9.49 -1.61 7.25
N MET A 265 9.93 -0.68 6.41
CA MET A 265 9.36 0.66 6.30
C MET A 265 7.88 0.62 5.94
N VAL A 266 7.50 -0.16 4.91
CA VAL A 266 6.10 -0.34 4.51
C VAL A 266 5.28 -0.97 5.64
N THR A 267 5.84 -1.98 6.31
CA THR A 267 5.20 -2.66 7.44
C THR A 267 4.97 -1.71 8.61
N LEU A 268 5.98 -0.91 8.96
CA LEU A 268 5.90 0.10 10.01
C LEU A 268 4.87 1.19 9.66
N PHE A 269 4.91 1.71 8.43
CA PHE A 269 3.92 2.68 7.94
C PHE A 269 2.49 2.18 8.08
N ARG A 270 2.23 0.91 7.74
CA ARG A 270 0.90 0.29 7.92
C ARG A 270 0.50 0.24 9.40
N LYS A 271 1.40 -0.17 10.29
CA LYS A 271 1.14 -0.25 11.73
C LYS A 271 0.84 1.13 12.32
N LEU A 272 1.60 2.15 11.96
CA LEU A 272 1.39 3.53 12.43
C LEU A 272 0.04 4.09 11.96
N ASN A 273 -0.39 3.75 10.75
CA ASN A 273 -1.64 4.21 10.16
C ASN A 273 -2.84 3.27 10.43
N ALA A 274 -2.69 2.17 11.16
CA ALA A 274 -3.76 1.20 11.41
C ALA A 274 -4.99 1.81 12.11
N GLY A 275 -4.82 2.89 12.88
CA GLY A 275 -5.89 3.65 13.51
C GLY A 275 -6.47 4.79 12.64
N ALA A 276 -5.85 5.12 11.51
CA ALA A 276 -6.32 6.15 10.61
C ALA A 276 -7.21 5.54 9.51
N GLN A 277 -8.30 6.22 9.15
CA GLN A 277 -9.12 5.81 8.00
C GLN A 277 -8.38 6.15 6.68
N LEU A 278 -7.41 5.30 6.30
CA LEU A 278 -6.85 5.34 4.95
C LEU A 278 -7.91 4.86 3.96
N SER A 279 -7.98 5.50 2.78
CA SER A 279 -8.81 4.97 1.69
C SER A 279 -8.27 3.60 1.24
N GLU A 280 -9.14 2.74 0.72
CA GLU A 280 -8.73 1.43 0.18
C GLU A 280 -7.63 1.58 -0.89
N PHE A 281 -7.73 2.61 -1.72
CA PHE A 281 -6.69 2.94 -2.68
C PHE A 281 -5.33 3.25 -2.02
N SER A 282 -5.32 4.07 -0.97
CA SER A 282 -4.08 4.42 -0.25
C SER A 282 -3.44 3.22 0.44
N LYS A 283 -4.25 2.28 0.94
CA LYS A 283 -3.77 1.01 1.50
C LYS A 283 -3.11 0.15 0.43
N GLY A 284 -3.77 -0.03 -0.73
CA GLY A 284 -3.25 -0.82 -1.84
C GLY A 284 -1.92 -0.27 -2.37
N ILE A 285 -1.81 1.05 -2.55
CA ILE A 285 -0.56 1.70 -2.98
C ILE A 285 0.56 1.51 -1.96
N ALA A 286 0.28 1.62 -0.66
CA ALA A 286 1.27 1.37 0.38
C ALA A 286 1.76 -0.08 0.40
N ASN A 287 0.92 -1.03 -0.02
CA ASN A 287 1.28 -2.43 -0.16
C ASN A 287 2.17 -2.72 -1.38
N HIS A 288 2.05 -1.90 -2.42
CA HIS A 288 2.71 -2.08 -3.71
C HIS A 288 3.42 -0.80 -4.16
N ILE A 289 4.33 -0.32 -3.33
CA ILE A 289 5.06 0.95 -3.53
C ILE A 289 5.73 1.06 -4.91
N ASN A 290 6.14 -0.07 -5.49
CA ASN A 290 6.75 -0.11 -6.81
C ASN A 290 5.85 0.45 -7.92
N ILE A 291 4.53 0.34 -7.80
CA ILE A 291 3.60 0.95 -8.77
C ILE A 291 3.71 2.46 -8.72
N ARG A 292 3.78 3.04 -7.53
CA ARG A 292 3.91 4.48 -7.38
C ARG A 292 5.27 4.98 -7.85
N THR A 293 6.36 4.38 -7.36
CA THR A 293 7.73 4.81 -7.67
C THR A 293 8.10 4.64 -9.15
N ARG A 294 7.65 3.54 -9.77
CA ARG A 294 8.06 3.16 -11.12
C ARG A 294 7.04 3.53 -12.20
N PHE A 295 5.84 3.92 -11.84
CA PHE A 295 4.79 4.21 -12.80
C PHE A 295 4.13 5.57 -12.58
N THR A 296 3.37 5.80 -11.49
CA THR A 296 2.59 7.03 -11.37
C THR A 296 3.45 8.27 -11.14
N ARG A 297 4.56 8.16 -10.43
CA ARG A 297 5.46 9.30 -10.18
C ARG A 297 6.04 9.93 -11.44
N ALA A 298 6.24 9.19 -12.50
CA ALA A 298 6.72 9.78 -13.76
C ALA A 298 5.77 10.83 -14.35
N PHE A 299 4.48 10.77 -13.97
CA PHE A 299 3.45 11.71 -14.42
C PHE A 299 3.16 12.82 -13.42
N THR A 300 3.50 12.63 -12.15
CA THR A 300 3.12 13.50 -11.04
C THR A 300 4.29 14.32 -10.48
N GLN A 301 5.51 14.17 -11.02
CA GLN A 301 6.65 15.00 -10.61
C GLN A 301 6.44 16.47 -10.99
N PRO A 302 6.82 17.43 -10.13
CA PRO A 302 6.59 18.85 -10.38
C PRO A 302 7.14 19.35 -11.72
N GLU A 303 8.24 18.74 -12.17
CA GLU A 303 8.95 19.09 -13.43
C GLU A 303 8.22 18.60 -14.68
N HIS A 304 7.34 17.61 -14.53
CA HIS A 304 6.63 16.95 -15.66
C HIS A 304 5.15 16.71 -15.36
N ASN A 305 4.52 17.57 -14.55
CA ASN A 305 3.14 17.37 -14.13
C ASN A 305 2.14 17.62 -15.27
N THR A 306 2.13 16.71 -16.25
CA THR A 306 1.18 16.73 -17.35
C THR A 306 -0.26 16.57 -16.90
N LEU A 307 -0.48 15.97 -15.73
CA LEU A 307 -1.83 15.65 -15.21
C LEU A 307 -2.55 16.87 -14.64
N THR A 308 -1.85 17.95 -14.25
CA THR A 308 -2.49 19.19 -13.76
C THR A 308 -3.40 19.86 -14.79
N LYS A 309 -3.21 19.56 -16.07
CA LYS A 309 -4.10 20.01 -17.16
C LYS A 309 -5.42 19.23 -17.21
N PHE A 310 -5.45 18.02 -16.65
CA PHE A 310 -6.56 17.09 -16.71
C PHE A 310 -7.32 16.99 -15.38
N PHE A 311 -6.66 17.27 -14.27
CA PHE A 311 -7.21 17.13 -12.92
C PHE A 311 -7.06 18.43 -12.12
N SER A 312 -8.11 18.81 -11.39
CA SER A 312 -8.06 19.94 -10.47
C SER A 312 -7.17 19.62 -9.25
N GLU A 313 -6.70 20.64 -8.55
CA GLU A 313 -5.94 20.45 -7.29
C GLU A 313 -6.69 19.58 -6.27
N ASN A 314 -8.02 19.71 -6.18
CA ASN A 314 -8.85 18.87 -5.32
C ASN A 314 -8.87 17.40 -5.77
N ASP A 315 -8.77 17.13 -7.07
CA ASP A 315 -8.69 15.75 -7.59
C ASP A 315 -7.32 15.14 -7.29
N ILE A 316 -6.25 15.89 -7.50
CA ILE A 316 -4.87 15.49 -7.18
C ILE A 316 -4.76 15.19 -5.67
N THR A 317 -5.32 16.06 -4.83
CA THR A 317 -5.39 15.84 -3.37
C THR A 317 -6.06 14.52 -2.99
N LYS A 318 -7.05 14.07 -3.77
CA LYS A 318 -7.77 12.80 -3.59
C LYS A 318 -7.14 11.63 -4.35
N SER A 319 -5.98 11.85 -4.98
CA SER A 319 -5.27 10.87 -5.83
C SER A 319 -6.14 10.35 -7.00
N GLU A 320 -7.05 11.16 -7.54
CA GLU A 320 -7.86 10.76 -8.70
C GLU A 320 -7.01 10.66 -9.98
N ASP A 321 -5.95 11.45 -10.09
CA ASP A 321 -4.92 11.39 -11.12
C ASP A 321 -4.17 10.05 -11.10
N GLU A 322 -3.69 9.62 -9.92
CA GLU A 322 -3.02 8.32 -9.77
C GLU A 322 -3.99 7.16 -10.02
N LYS A 323 -5.23 7.24 -9.51
CA LYS A 323 -6.26 6.25 -9.77
C LYS A 323 -6.56 6.12 -11.27
N PHE A 324 -6.60 7.24 -11.98
CA PHE A 324 -6.79 7.24 -13.43
C PHE A 324 -5.68 6.48 -14.16
N LEU A 325 -4.42 6.78 -13.86
CA LEU A 325 -3.27 6.12 -14.47
C LEU A 325 -3.28 4.61 -14.26
N ILE A 326 -3.53 4.19 -13.02
CA ILE A 326 -3.53 2.77 -12.67
C ILE A 326 -4.73 2.05 -13.29
N ARG A 327 -5.92 2.63 -13.27
CA ARG A 327 -7.11 2.10 -13.94
C ARG A 327 -6.87 1.89 -15.42
N LEU A 328 -6.29 2.86 -16.08
CA LEU A 328 -5.98 2.78 -17.51
C LEU A 328 -4.94 1.68 -17.79
N ALA A 329 -3.91 1.56 -16.98
CA ALA A 329 -2.92 0.48 -17.10
C ALA A 329 -3.54 -0.91 -16.91
N ILE A 330 -4.43 -1.08 -15.91
CA ILE A 330 -5.17 -2.33 -15.68
C ILE A 330 -6.05 -2.65 -16.89
N MET A 331 -6.82 -1.69 -17.40
CA MET A 331 -7.67 -1.89 -18.58
C MET A 331 -6.86 -2.28 -19.83
N LEU A 332 -5.71 -1.66 -20.05
CA LEU A 332 -4.81 -2.00 -21.15
C LEU A 332 -4.20 -3.40 -21.01
N LYS A 333 -3.87 -3.82 -19.78
CA LYS A 333 -3.33 -5.16 -19.51
C LYS A 333 -4.38 -6.25 -19.67
N THR A 334 -5.58 -6.02 -19.21
CA THR A 334 -6.64 -7.04 -19.12
C THR A 334 -7.64 -7.00 -20.28
N SER A 335 -7.46 -6.08 -21.23
CA SER A 335 -8.41 -5.84 -22.34
C SER A 335 -9.84 -5.65 -21.84
N LEU A 336 -10.02 -4.80 -20.82
CA LEU A 336 -11.27 -4.47 -20.11
C LEU A 336 -11.87 -5.62 -19.26
N ASN A 337 -11.24 -6.76 -19.16
CA ASN A 337 -11.69 -7.83 -18.25
C ASN A 337 -11.15 -7.58 -16.84
N CYS A 338 -11.63 -6.52 -16.19
CA CYS A 338 -11.15 -6.09 -14.88
C CYS A 338 -12.25 -5.42 -14.05
N ASP A 339 -12.02 -5.39 -12.74
CA ASP A 339 -12.75 -4.56 -11.80
C ASP A 339 -11.80 -3.44 -11.31
N CYS A 340 -12.17 -2.20 -11.59
CA CYS A 340 -11.39 -1.01 -11.25
C CYS A 340 -11.96 -0.23 -10.06
N GLN A 341 -12.79 -0.87 -9.22
CA GLN A 341 -13.15 -0.30 -7.92
C GLN A 341 -11.91 -0.25 -7.02
N PRO A 342 -11.77 0.77 -6.15
CA PRO A 342 -10.57 0.94 -5.34
C PRO A 342 -10.17 -0.29 -4.50
N ARG A 343 -11.15 -1.08 -4.05
CA ARG A 343 -10.95 -2.31 -3.28
C ARG A 343 -10.39 -3.45 -4.14
N GLU A 344 -10.83 -3.53 -5.40
CA GLU A 344 -10.49 -4.62 -6.30
C GLU A 344 -9.22 -4.35 -7.12
N MET A 345 -8.79 -3.09 -7.20
CA MET A 345 -7.59 -2.72 -7.96
C MET A 345 -6.30 -3.36 -7.41
N GLU A 346 -6.23 -3.57 -6.10
CA GLU A 346 -5.03 -4.09 -5.43
C GLU A 346 -4.64 -5.48 -5.95
N GLN A 347 -5.60 -6.33 -6.31
CA GLN A 347 -5.32 -7.67 -6.85
C GLN A 347 -4.47 -7.66 -8.14
N TYR A 348 -4.52 -6.55 -8.90
CA TYR A 348 -3.74 -6.42 -10.15
C TYR A 348 -2.34 -5.86 -9.92
N TYR A 349 -2.05 -5.28 -8.75
CA TYR A 349 -0.78 -4.55 -8.54
C TYR A 349 0.43 -5.48 -8.55
N GLY A 350 0.30 -6.67 -7.98
CA GLY A 350 1.36 -7.70 -7.97
C GLY A 350 1.66 -8.28 -9.35
N ASP A 351 0.71 -8.19 -10.28
CA ASP A 351 0.82 -8.77 -11.62
C ASP A 351 1.63 -7.92 -12.60
N PHE A 352 1.97 -6.67 -12.24
CA PHE A 352 2.74 -5.79 -13.11
C PHE A 352 4.24 -6.02 -12.96
N THR A 353 4.87 -6.44 -14.05
CA THR A 353 6.33 -6.46 -14.14
C THR A 353 6.88 -5.06 -14.44
N THR A 354 8.15 -4.80 -14.08
CA THR A 354 8.79 -3.50 -14.38
C THR A 354 8.77 -3.16 -15.89
N PRO A 355 9.06 -4.08 -16.82
CA PRO A 355 8.95 -3.80 -18.26
C PRO A 355 7.53 -3.44 -18.71
N GLU A 356 6.49 -4.08 -18.15
CA GLU A 356 5.10 -3.74 -18.45
C GLU A 356 4.74 -2.34 -17.96
N LEU A 357 5.15 -1.97 -16.74
CA LEU A 357 4.91 -0.62 -16.22
C LEU A 357 5.55 0.45 -17.11
N LEU A 358 6.78 0.26 -17.55
CA LEU A 358 7.46 1.17 -18.49
C LEU A 358 6.77 1.23 -19.86
N LYS A 359 6.28 0.09 -20.37
CA LYS A 359 5.49 0.02 -21.59
C LYS A 359 4.21 0.85 -21.49
N TYR A 360 3.42 0.66 -20.44
CA TYR A 360 2.18 1.41 -20.25
C TYR A 360 2.44 2.88 -19.95
N GLN A 361 3.51 3.20 -19.23
CA GLN A 361 3.95 4.58 -19.01
C GLN A 361 4.13 5.31 -20.35
N LYS A 362 4.89 4.71 -21.28
CA LYS A 362 5.11 5.28 -22.61
C LYS A 362 3.80 5.46 -23.38
N ILE A 363 2.95 4.43 -23.42
CA ILE A 363 1.66 4.48 -24.14
C ILE A 363 0.78 5.61 -23.60
N ILE A 364 0.69 5.73 -22.27
CA ILE A 364 -0.14 6.75 -21.63
C ILE A 364 0.45 8.15 -21.82
N PHE A 365 1.78 8.27 -21.80
CA PHE A 365 2.45 9.56 -22.06
C PHE A 365 2.16 10.05 -23.47
N ASP A 366 2.34 9.17 -24.48
CA ASP A 366 2.05 9.47 -25.88
C ASP A 366 0.56 9.85 -26.07
N TYR A 367 -0.34 9.15 -25.38
CA TYR A 367 -1.78 9.46 -25.38
C TYR A 367 -2.07 10.83 -24.77
N LEU A 368 -1.56 11.14 -23.58
CA LEU A 368 -1.81 12.42 -22.91
C LEU A 368 -1.31 13.60 -23.75
N ASN A 369 -0.15 13.49 -24.34
CA ASN A 369 0.37 14.50 -25.27
C ASN A 369 -0.55 14.67 -26.49
N LYS A 370 -1.09 13.57 -27.02
CA LYS A 370 -1.98 13.61 -28.19
C LYS A 370 -3.30 14.30 -27.90
N ILE A 371 -3.84 14.18 -26.69
CA ILE A 371 -5.16 14.75 -26.32
C ILE A 371 -5.08 16.11 -25.66
N GLU A 372 -3.89 16.61 -25.33
CA GLU A 372 -3.70 17.84 -24.56
C GLU A 372 -4.49 19.02 -25.13
N ASP A 373 -4.45 19.22 -26.44
CA ASP A 373 -5.12 20.33 -27.12
C ASP A 373 -6.65 20.16 -27.16
N TYR A 374 -7.15 18.95 -26.97
CA TYR A 374 -8.58 18.61 -27.10
C TYR A 374 -9.29 18.43 -25.76
N ILE A 375 -8.53 18.41 -24.64
CA ILE A 375 -9.08 18.06 -23.31
C ILE A 375 -10.18 19.02 -22.87
N ASN A 376 -10.08 20.30 -23.23
CA ASN A 376 -11.07 21.31 -22.94
C ASN A 376 -12.43 21.06 -23.61
N LEU A 377 -12.49 20.23 -24.66
CA LEU A 377 -13.71 19.79 -25.30
C LEU A 377 -14.49 18.79 -24.40
N LEU A 378 -13.79 18.09 -23.51
CA LEU A 378 -14.41 17.20 -22.51
C LEU A 378 -14.82 18.03 -21.28
N ASN A 379 -16.11 18.25 -21.11
CA ASN A 379 -16.62 18.77 -19.84
C ASN A 379 -16.58 17.65 -18.79
N PHE A 380 -15.53 17.64 -17.96
CA PHE A 380 -15.29 16.57 -17.00
C PHE A 380 -16.35 16.40 -15.91
N GLY A 381 -17.12 17.36 -15.51
CA GLY A 381 -18.17 17.32 -14.49
C GLY A 381 -18.49 15.92 -13.92
N SER A 382 -19.64 15.38 -14.25
CA SER A 382 -20.09 14.02 -13.86
C SER A 382 -19.40 12.86 -14.64
N LYS A 383 -18.50 13.17 -15.57
CA LYS A 383 -17.93 12.21 -16.55
C LYS A 383 -16.55 11.69 -16.17
N LYS A 384 -15.99 12.08 -15.02
CA LYS A 384 -14.65 11.63 -14.56
C LYS A 384 -14.49 10.11 -14.56
N SER A 385 -15.54 9.37 -14.21
CA SER A 385 -15.52 7.90 -14.21
C SER A 385 -15.50 7.27 -15.60
N TYR A 386 -15.81 8.05 -16.65
CA TYR A 386 -15.70 7.62 -18.05
C TYR A 386 -14.30 7.83 -18.63
N PHE A 387 -13.49 8.72 -18.05
CA PHE A 387 -12.22 9.12 -18.60
C PHE A 387 -11.23 7.97 -18.82
N PRO A 388 -11.04 6.99 -17.91
CA PRO A 388 -10.20 5.85 -18.19
C PRO A 388 -10.66 5.02 -19.40
N ILE A 389 -11.98 4.88 -19.60
CA ILE A 389 -12.57 4.12 -20.70
C ILE A 389 -12.45 4.89 -22.01
N ILE A 390 -12.70 6.19 -22.01
CA ILE A 390 -12.47 7.09 -23.16
C ILE A 390 -11.01 6.98 -23.58
N SER A 391 -10.08 7.06 -22.63
CA SER A 391 -8.65 6.93 -22.86
C SER A 391 -8.27 5.59 -23.46
N TYR A 392 -8.83 4.51 -22.93
CA TYR A 392 -8.65 3.17 -23.46
C TYR A 392 -9.08 3.08 -24.92
N ILE A 393 -10.26 3.61 -25.28
CA ILE A 393 -10.77 3.61 -26.66
C ILE A 393 -9.85 4.41 -27.58
N VAL A 394 -9.46 5.63 -27.20
CA VAL A 394 -8.56 6.46 -28.01
C VAL A 394 -7.24 5.76 -28.31
N ILE A 395 -6.70 5.03 -27.33
CA ILE A 395 -5.44 4.29 -27.45
C ILE A 395 -5.63 3.05 -28.35
N THR A 396 -6.63 2.22 -28.07
CA THR A 396 -6.80 0.91 -28.74
C THR A 396 -7.35 1.02 -30.14
N GLU A 397 -8.23 1.98 -30.38
CA GLU A 397 -8.78 2.28 -31.71
C GLU A 397 -7.89 3.21 -32.55
N ASN A 398 -6.78 3.69 -31.96
CA ASN A 398 -5.80 4.58 -32.58
C ASN A 398 -6.46 5.78 -33.29
N LEU A 399 -7.37 6.48 -32.63
CA LEU A 399 -8.15 7.57 -33.21
C LEU A 399 -7.23 8.66 -33.78
N THR A 400 -7.59 9.21 -34.94
CA THR A 400 -6.95 10.41 -35.51
C THR A 400 -7.32 11.66 -34.70
N ASN A 401 -6.60 12.76 -34.91
CA ASN A 401 -6.87 14.02 -34.21
C ASN A 401 -8.29 14.55 -34.47
N GLU A 402 -8.79 14.41 -35.72
CA GLU A 402 -10.15 14.81 -36.08
C GLU A 402 -11.22 13.92 -35.44
N GLU A 403 -10.96 12.60 -35.38
CA GLU A 403 -11.86 11.68 -34.67
C GLU A 403 -11.87 11.99 -33.15
N ILE A 404 -10.73 12.28 -32.53
CA ILE A 404 -10.64 12.66 -31.11
C ILE A 404 -11.45 13.92 -30.85
N LYS A 405 -11.28 14.97 -31.68
CA LYS A 405 -12.02 16.23 -31.57
C LYS A 405 -13.52 16.01 -31.64
N THR A 406 -13.98 15.29 -32.64
CA THR A 406 -15.40 14.98 -32.86
C THR A 406 -15.94 14.11 -31.72
N PHE A 407 -15.21 13.08 -31.32
CA PHE A 407 -15.60 12.16 -30.25
C PHE A 407 -15.74 12.88 -28.89
N PHE A 408 -14.77 13.73 -28.53
CA PHE A 408 -14.82 14.49 -27.28
C PHE A 408 -15.96 15.50 -27.26
N THR A 409 -16.22 16.17 -28.40
CA THR A 409 -17.36 17.10 -28.54
C THR A 409 -18.68 16.36 -28.36
N LYS A 410 -18.90 15.25 -29.06
CA LYS A 410 -20.13 14.46 -28.94
C LYS A 410 -20.31 13.86 -27.54
N ILE A 411 -19.24 13.41 -26.87
CA ILE A 411 -19.30 12.97 -25.47
C ILE A 411 -19.76 14.11 -24.56
N SER A 412 -19.34 15.34 -24.81
CA SER A 412 -19.71 16.49 -23.98
C SER A 412 -21.18 16.87 -24.10
N GLU A 413 -21.77 16.68 -25.27
CA GLU A 413 -23.15 17.00 -25.56
C GLU A 413 -24.15 15.99 -24.97
N GLN A 414 -23.72 14.76 -24.67
CA GLN A 414 -24.58 13.68 -24.21
C GLN A 414 -24.64 13.58 -22.69
N ARG A 415 -25.80 13.14 -22.18
CA ARG A 415 -25.94 12.70 -20.77
C ARG A 415 -25.70 11.18 -20.71
N TYR A 416 -24.70 10.77 -19.93
CA TYR A 416 -24.40 9.35 -19.74
C TYR A 416 -25.05 8.84 -18.46
N PRO A 417 -25.74 7.68 -18.51
CA PRO A 417 -26.33 7.05 -17.33
C PRO A 417 -25.24 6.45 -16.43
N GLY A 418 -25.50 6.36 -15.14
CA GLY A 418 -24.69 5.67 -14.17
C GLY A 418 -24.32 6.50 -12.94
N ARG A 419 -24.11 5.84 -11.81
CA ARG A 419 -23.56 6.46 -10.60
C ARG A 419 -22.06 6.71 -10.83
N GLY A 420 -21.63 7.96 -10.71
CA GLY A 420 -20.33 8.45 -11.14
C GLY A 420 -19.07 7.74 -10.60
N GLY A 421 -19.17 6.80 -9.65
CA GLY A 421 -18.02 6.14 -9.02
C GLY A 421 -17.87 4.65 -9.29
N ASP A 422 -18.88 4.01 -9.88
CA ASP A 422 -18.83 2.56 -10.13
C ASP A 422 -18.00 2.25 -11.37
N LEU A 423 -16.92 1.46 -11.20
CA LEU A 423 -16.04 0.95 -12.23
C LEU A 423 -15.82 -0.57 -12.07
N GLY A 424 -16.84 -1.29 -11.62
CA GLY A 424 -16.89 -2.75 -11.66
C GLY A 424 -16.91 -3.27 -13.12
N ASN A 425 -16.49 -4.50 -13.33
CA ASN A 425 -16.32 -5.11 -14.66
C ASN A 425 -17.56 -4.92 -15.56
N ARG A 426 -18.76 -5.19 -15.03
CA ARG A 426 -20.01 -5.01 -15.78
C ARG A 426 -20.21 -3.57 -16.23
N GLU A 427 -19.95 -2.59 -15.38
CA GLU A 427 -20.15 -1.19 -15.66
C GLU A 427 -19.09 -0.67 -16.64
N ILE A 428 -17.86 -1.11 -16.55
CA ILE A 428 -16.79 -0.82 -17.51
C ILE A 428 -17.21 -1.25 -18.91
N ASN A 429 -17.65 -2.49 -19.06
CA ASN A 429 -18.07 -3.04 -20.35
C ASN A 429 -19.32 -2.33 -20.91
N ASN A 430 -20.28 -1.99 -20.04
CA ASN A 430 -21.48 -1.24 -20.44
C ASN A 430 -21.10 0.15 -21.00
N ARG A 431 -20.25 0.89 -20.28
CA ARG A 431 -19.77 2.22 -20.71
C ARG A 431 -18.92 2.15 -21.97
N TYR A 432 -18.08 1.13 -22.09
CA TYR A 432 -17.30 0.88 -23.29
C TYR A 432 -18.21 0.70 -24.51
N ASN A 433 -19.25 -0.14 -24.41
CA ASN A 433 -20.18 -0.39 -25.51
C ASN A 433 -20.94 0.87 -25.92
N ILE A 434 -21.38 1.70 -24.96
CA ILE A 434 -22.03 2.99 -25.23
C ILE A 434 -21.09 3.90 -26.04
N LEU A 435 -19.85 4.04 -25.61
CA LEU A 435 -18.87 4.89 -26.26
C LEU A 435 -18.42 4.35 -27.64
N MET A 436 -18.33 3.03 -27.80
CA MET A 436 -18.02 2.41 -29.09
C MET A 436 -19.16 2.57 -30.12
N ASN A 437 -20.41 2.55 -29.68
CA ASN A 437 -21.53 2.86 -30.57
C ASN A 437 -21.46 4.31 -31.05
N LEU A 438 -21.18 5.26 -30.15
CA LEU A 438 -20.95 6.65 -30.51
C LEU A 438 -19.78 6.82 -31.51
N LEU A 439 -18.69 6.07 -31.31
CA LEU A 439 -17.55 6.11 -32.24
C LEU A 439 -17.91 5.56 -33.63
N LYS A 440 -18.71 4.50 -33.69
CA LYS A 440 -19.22 3.97 -34.97
C LYS A 440 -20.04 5.02 -35.73
N GLU A 441 -20.97 5.71 -35.05
CA GLU A 441 -21.75 6.80 -35.62
C GLU A 441 -20.90 7.98 -36.14
N ILE A 442 -19.67 8.13 -35.63
CA ILE A 442 -18.74 9.17 -36.08
C ILE A 442 -17.98 8.71 -37.34
N ARG A 443 -17.75 7.40 -37.47
CA ARG A 443 -17.02 6.80 -38.60
C ARG A 443 -17.90 6.47 -39.83
N GLU A 444 -19.24 6.41 -39.61
CA GLU A 444 -20.25 6.31 -40.70
C GLU A 444 -20.54 7.70 -41.32
#